data_6ec63d2806327ad98091f6f067337f6f
#
_entry.id   6ec63d2806327ad98091f6f067337f6f
#
_cell.length_a   1.000
_cell.length_b   1.000
_cell.length_c   1.000
_cell.angle_alpha   90.00
_cell.angle_beta   90.00
_cell.angle_gamma   90.00
#
_symmetry.space_group_name_H-M   'P 1'
#
loop_
_entity.id
_entity.type
_entity.pdbx_description
1 polymer ?
#
loop_
_entity_poly.entity_id
_entity_poly.type
_entity_poly.pdbx_seq_one_letter_code
_entity_poly.pdbx_strand_id
1 'polypeptide(L)'
;MNGPTGEPPGERHPGTGPGRPAPPTPESETRVDGADLDLLVIGGGIQGVGVLQAAAAAGLRAGLLERREAAIGTSSRSSKLIHGGLRYLETLQLRLVAESLAERRILLEIAPHLVRLVPFHIPIHRDASRSRWTIRAGLSLYALLGRLRSTARFSSLPRREWDGLDGLDTAGLRAVFRYFDGQTNDAALCRAVLRSAIDLGALADAGAEVARAEREGDGWRVHFLRGGCERSARARVVVNASGPWANRVNSLASPSPPVREVDLVGGTHVEIEGELRRGIYYTEAPSDRRAVFSIPWRGRIMVGTTERVYDGDPARISPTAEEVDYLLGVHRRYFPESRGELIDSWAGLRVLPRAAGDAFSRPREVIFLKDDARAPSWVTVY
;
A
#
# COMPACT_ATOMS: atom_id res chain seq x y z
N MET A 1 46.25 -40.69 49.63
CA MET A 1 46.60 -41.42 48.39
C MET A 1 45.74 -40.87 47.25
N ASN A 2 46.44 -40.41 46.37
CA ASN A 2 46.17 -39.70 45.11
C ASN A 2 45.14 -40.29 44.19
N GLY A 3 44.43 -39.39 43.49
CA GLY A 3 44.22 -39.44 42.12
C GLY A 3 42.89 -39.48 41.58
N PRO A 4 42.60 -39.30 40.28
CA PRO A 4 42.85 -38.06 39.61
C PRO A 4 41.55 -37.43 39.14
N THR A 5 41.63 -36.16 38.91
CA THR A 5 40.65 -35.26 38.23
C THR A 5 40.40 -35.67 36.78
N GLY A 6 39.13 -35.91 36.39
CA GLY A 6 38.69 -36.09 35.01
C GLY A 6 38.01 -34.81 34.51
N GLU A 7 38.60 -34.19 33.52
CA GLU A 7 37.97 -33.12 32.72
C GLU A 7 36.81 -33.65 31.89
N PRO A 8 35.73 -32.87 31.68
CA PRO A 8 34.66 -33.24 30.74
C PRO A 8 35.11 -33.02 29.29
N PRO A 9 34.58 -33.82 28.33
CA PRO A 9 34.97 -33.76 26.94
C PRO A 9 34.39 -32.51 26.25
N GLY A 10 35.24 -31.85 25.47
CA GLY A 10 34.94 -30.64 24.73
C GLY A 10 33.81 -30.80 23.70
N GLU A 11 32.91 -29.84 23.71
CA GLU A 11 31.91 -29.66 22.69
C GLU A 11 32.57 -29.29 21.35
N ARG A 12 32.38 -30.17 20.37
CA ARG A 12 32.73 -29.87 18.97
C ARG A 12 31.69 -28.90 18.37
N HIS A 13 32.10 -27.71 18.08
CA HIS A 13 31.35 -26.81 17.22
C HIS A 13 31.13 -27.44 15.81
N PRO A 14 29.91 -27.49 15.29
CA PRO A 14 29.65 -27.91 13.92
C PRO A 14 30.20 -26.86 12.94
N GLY A 15 30.93 -27.37 11.94
CA GLY A 15 31.62 -26.61 10.95
C GLY A 15 30.70 -25.65 10.17
N THR A 16 31.28 -24.51 9.84
CA THR A 16 30.74 -23.51 8.91
C THR A 16 30.55 -24.14 7.52
N GLY A 17 29.28 -24.40 7.19
CA GLY A 17 28.90 -24.70 5.84
C GLY A 17 29.16 -23.49 4.91
N PRO A 18 29.26 -23.69 3.57
CA PRO A 18 29.57 -22.62 2.64
C PRO A 18 28.55 -21.49 2.79
N GLY A 19 29.07 -20.29 3.08
CA GLY A 19 28.27 -19.10 3.34
C GLY A 19 27.32 -18.82 2.18
N ARG A 20 26.08 -18.57 2.52
CA ARG A 20 25.05 -18.03 1.65
C ARG A 20 25.65 -16.77 1.01
N PRO A 21 25.64 -16.60 -0.32
CA PRO A 21 26.18 -15.39 -0.95
C PRO A 21 25.48 -14.18 -0.33
N ALA A 22 26.28 -13.19 0.07
CA ALA A 22 25.79 -11.90 0.52
C ALA A 22 24.85 -11.31 -0.53
N PRO A 23 23.76 -10.63 -0.15
CA PRO A 23 22.93 -9.94 -1.11
C PRO A 23 23.81 -8.97 -1.91
N PRO A 24 23.61 -8.85 -3.24
CA PRO A 24 24.42 -7.98 -4.06
C PRO A 24 24.39 -6.56 -3.48
N THR A 25 25.57 -5.98 -3.34
CA THR A 25 25.74 -4.58 -2.93
C THR A 25 25.06 -3.63 -3.91
N PRO A 26 24.57 -2.46 -3.46
CA PRO A 26 23.80 -1.50 -4.29
C PRO A 26 24.56 -0.91 -5.51
N GLU A 27 25.79 -1.29 -5.75
CA GLU A 27 26.67 -0.68 -6.76
C GLU A 27 26.46 -1.14 -8.22
N SER A 28 25.55 -2.10 -8.48
CA SER A 28 25.24 -2.57 -9.83
C SER A 28 23.91 -2.05 -10.40
N GLU A 29 23.34 -0.99 -9.81
CA GLU A 29 22.13 -0.36 -10.35
C GLU A 29 22.48 0.33 -11.67
N THR A 30 21.84 -0.12 -12.73
CA THR A 30 21.92 0.45 -14.08
C THR A 30 21.46 1.91 -14.04
N ARG A 31 22.38 2.84 -14.30
CA ARG A 31 22.19 4.27 -14.06
C ARG A 31 21.38 4.93 -15.18
N VAL A 32 20.49 5.81 -14.78
CA VAL A 32 19.69 6.68 -15.67
C VAL A 32 20.54 7.84 -16.23
N ASP A 33 21.62 8.19 -15.55
CA ASP A 33 22.51 9.31 -15.94
C ASP A 33 23.07 9.14 -17.36
N GLY A 34 22.94 10.19 -18.18
CA GLY A 34 23.35 10.21 -19.58
C GLY A 34 22.49 9.36 -20.53
N ALA A 35 21.45 8.71 -20.04
CA ALA A 35 20.61 7.85 -20.88
C ALA A 35 19.72 8.65 -21.83
N ASP A 36 19.47 8.04 -23.02
CA ASP A 36 18.43 8.45 -23.97
C ASP A 36 17.30 7.39 -23.94
N LEU A 37 16.17 7.77 -23.39
CA LEU A 37 15.08 6.87 -23.01
C LEU A 37 13.84 7.09 -23.87
N ASP A 38 13.07 6.04 -24.08
CA ASP A 38 11.71 6.17 -24.60
C ASP A 38 10.77 6.70 -23.54
N LEU A 39 10.98 6.30 -22.25
CA LEU A 39 10.14 6.70 -21.13
C LEU A 39 10.96 6.88 -19.85
N LEU A 40 10.76 7.99 -19.15
CA LEU A 40 11.33 8.26 -17.83
C LEU A 40 10.21 8.44 -16.80
N VAL A 41 10.25 7.67 -15.72
CA VAL A 41 9.32 7.74 -14.61
C VAL A 41 9.94 8.56 -13.47
N ILE A 42 9.18 9.48 -12.90
CA ILE A 42 9.54 10.24 -11.69
C ILE A 42 8.68 9.73 -10.52
N GLY A 43 9.33 9.09 -9.55
CA GLY A 43 8.71 8.55 -8.34
C GLY A 43 8.68 7.02 -8.28
N GLY A 44 9.29 6.46 -7.23
CA GLY A 44 9.43 5.02 -6.97
C GLY A 44 8.30 4.42 -6.10
N GLY A 45 7.11 5.03 -6.09
CA GLY A 45 5.90 4.44 -5.51
C GLY A 45 5.29 3.38 -6.41
N ILE A 46 4.24 2.69 -5.92
CA ILE A 46 3.63 1.55 -6.65
C ILE A 46 3.15 1.93 -8.06
N GLN A 47 2.66 3.16 -8.26
CA GLN A 47 2.25 3.63 -9.58
C GLN A 47 3.46 3.75 -10.51
N GLY A 48 4.54 4.38 -10.04
CA GLY A 48 5.74 4.59 -10.85
C GLY A 48 6.46 3.29 -11.20
N VAL A 49 6.65 2.40 -10.23
CA VAL A 49 7.29 1.10 -10.51
C VAL A 49 6.42 0.22 -11.42
N GLY A 50 5.08 0.35 -11.31
CA GLY A 50 4.15 -0.34 -12.20
C GLY A 50 4.26 0.15 -13.66
N VAL A 51 4.34 1.48 -13.85
CA VAL A 51 4.58 2.08 -15.19
C VAL A 51 5.93 1.65 -15.75
N LEU A 52 6.99 1.68 -14.93
CA LEU A 52 8.32 1.25 -15.34
C LEU A 52 8.34 -0.21 -15.79
N GLN A 53 7.72 -1.09 -15.00
CA GLN A 53 7.64 -2.52 -15.30
C GLN A 53 6.87 -2.79 -16.60
N ALA A 54 5.72 -2.11 -16.78
CA ALA A 54 4.93 -2.26 -18.00
C ALA A 54 5.68 -1.74 -19.24
N ALA A 55 6.40 -0.62 -19.12
CA ALA A 55 7.21 -0.08 -20.20
C ALA A 55 8.36 -1.02 -20.58
N ALA A 56 9.08 -1.55 -19.58
CA ALA A 56 10.16 -2.52 -19.80
C ALA A 56 9.64 -3.83 -20.42
N ALA A 57 8.50 -4.33 -19.95
CA ALA A 57 7.85 -5.52 -20.53
C ALA A 57 7.41 -5.31 -21.99
N ALA A 58 7.09 -4.07 -22.38
CA ALA A 58 6.79 -3.68 -23.76
C ALA A 58 8.06 -3.47 -24.62
N GLY A 59 9.27 -3.67 -24.07
CA GLY A 59 10.54 -3.50 -24.78
C GLY A 59 10.99 -2.05 -24.93
N LEU A 60 10.43 -1.10 -24.19
CA LEU A 60 10.85 0.29 -24.19
C LEU A 60 12.12 0.48 -23.34
N ARG A 61 13.01 1.38 -23.78
CA ARG A 61 14.11 1.86 -22.95
C ARG A 61 13.54 2.77 -21.87
N ALA A 62 13.32 2.21 -20.69
CA ALA A 62 12.64 2.89 -19.59
C ALA A 62 13.57 3.13 -18.41
N GLY A 63 13.42 4.31 -17.76
CA GLY A 63 14.17 4.68 -16.57
C GLY A 63 13.27 5.20 -15.47
N LEU A 64 13.74 5.17 -14.20
CA LEU A 64 13.05 5.70 -13.05
C LEU A 64 13.99 6.51 -12.18
N LEU A 65 13.53 7.70 -11.75
CA LEU A 65 14.18 8.52 -10.75
C LEU A 65 13.35 8.53 -9.47
N GLU A 66 13.97 8.15 -8.36
CA GLU A 66 13.34 8.22 -7.03
C GLU A 66 14.23 9.03 -6.08
N ARG A 67 13.65 10.03 -5.42
CA ARG A 67 14.37 10.95 -4.54
C ARG A 67 15.05 10.25 -3.35
N ARG A 68 14.48 9.17 -2.84
CA ARG A 68 15.04 8.39 -1.73
C ARG A 68 15.11 6.91 -2.10
N GLU A 69 14.34 6.09 -1.42
CA GLU A 69 14.22 4.66 -1.70
C GLU A 69 12.83 4.34 -2.25
N ALA A 70 12.74 3.33 -3.09
CA ALA A 70 11.45 2.87 -3.60
C ALA A 70 10.51 2.44 -2.46
N ALA A 71 9.26 2.80 -2.62
CA ALA A 71 8.17 2.53 -1.68
C ALA A 71 8.24 3.28 -0.33
N ILE A 72 9.11 4.26 -0.13
CA ILE A 72 9.22 4.94 1.18
C ILE A 72 8.05 5.89 1.49
N GLY A 73 7.32 6.34 0.47
CA GLY A 73 6.14 7.22 0.60
C GLY A 73 4.88 6.45 0.98
N THR A 74 3.74 6.84 0.39
CA THR A 74 2.42 6.24 0.61
C THR A 74 2.42 4.72 0.38
N SER A 75 3.25 4.22 -0.53
CA SER A 75 3.35 2.80 -0.89
C SER A 75 3.92 1.88 0.20
N SER A 76 4.35 2.41 1.35
CA SER A 76 4.68 1.63 2.55
C SER A 76 3.75 1.92 3.73
N ARG A 77 2.77 2.80 3.56
CA ARG A 77 1.94 3.33 4.64
C ARG A 77 0.45 3.01 4.46
N SER A 78 0.15 1.96 3.68
CA SER A 78 -1.21 1.46 3.48
C SER A 78 -1.67 0.55 4.62
N SER A 79 -2.93 0.12 4.59
CA SER A 79 -3.49 -0.91 5.48
C SER A 79 -2.97 -2.33 5.19
N LYS A 80 -1.99 -2.51 4.31
CA LYS A 80 -1.39 -3.81 3.94
C LYS A 80 -2.39 -4.79 3.30
N LEU A 81 -3.42 -4.27 2.66
CA LEU A 81 -4.52 -5.07 2.11
C LEU A 81 -4.57 -4.97 0.58
N ILE A 82 -4.79 -6.12 -0.06
CA ILE A 82 -5.17 -6.26 -1.46
C ILE A 82 -6.62 -6.74 -1.47
N HIS A 83 -7.55 -5.80 -1.46
CA HIS A 83 -8.96 -6.08 -1.23
C HIS A 83 -9.86 -5.55 -2.36
N GLY A 84 -10.99 -6.22 -2.57
CA GLY A 84 -11.99 -5.80 -3.56
C GLY A 84 -12.79 -4.56 -3.15
N GLY A 85 -12.59 -4.03 -1.94
CA GLY A 85 -13.23 -2.79 -1.50
C GLY A 85 -14.73 -2.93 -1.25
N LEU A 86 -15.14 -3.82 -0.35
CA LEU A 86 -16.54 -4.08 0.00
C LEU A 86 -17.35 -2.78 0.26
N ARG A 87 -16.74 -1.76 0.85
CA ARG A 87 -17.38 -0.46 1.11
C ARG A 87 -17.80 0.30 -0.14
N TYR A 88 -17.14 0.07 -1.29
CA TYR A 88 -17.48 0.73 -2.55
C TYR A 88 -18.80 0.24 -3.17
N LEU A 89 -19.33 -0.87 -2.66
CA LEU A 89 -20.68 -1.32 -3.02
C LEU A 89 -21.76 -0.36 -2.52
N GLU A 90 -21.53 0.36 -1.41
CA GLU A 90 -22.45 1.37 -0.88
C GLU A 90 -22.58 2.59 -1.79
N THR A 91 -21.54 2.89 -2.57
CA THR A 91 -21.51 3.97 -3.57
C THR A 91 -21.70 3.44 -4.98
N LEU A 92 -22.14 2.18 -5.14
CA LEU A 92 -22.41 1.51 -6.42
C LEU A 92 -21.24 1.50 -7.42
N GLN A 93 -20.00 1.56 -6.93
CA GLN A 93 -18.79 1.47 -7.75
C GLN A 93 -18.49 -0.02 -8.14
N LEU A 94 -19.46 -0.67 -8.78
CA LEU A 94 -19.41 -2.11 -9.05
C LEU A 94 -18.25 -2.50 -9.96
N ARG A 95 -17.93 -1.65 -10.94
CA ARG A 95 -16.81 -1.88 -11.85
C ARG A 95 -15.48 -1.89 -11.10
N LEU A 96 -15.25 -0.91 -10.23
CA LEU A 96 -14.04 -0.82 -9.40
C LEU A 96 -13.87 -2.08 -8.53
N VAL A 97 -14.97 -2.56 -7.92
CA VAL A 97 -14.94 -3.78 -7.10
C VAL A 97 -14.59 -5.01 -7.96
N ALA A 98 -15.19 -5.15 -9.13
CA ALA A 98 -14.93 -6.28 -10.03
C ALA A 98 -13.48 -6.29 -10.53
N GLU A 99 -12.94 -5.13 -10.93
CA GLU A 99 -11.55 -4.95 -11.36
C GLU A 99 -10.59 -5.26 -10.20
N SER A 100 -10.84 -4.72 -9.00
CA SER A 100 -10.01 -4.99 -7.81
C SER A 100 -9.97 -6.47 -7.42
N LEU A 101 -11.11 -7.18 -7.56
CA LEU A 101 -11.18 -8.62 -7.33
C LEU A 101 -10.41 -9.43 -8.39
N ALA A 102 -10.43 -8.96 -9.64
CA ALA A 102 -9.67 -9.58 -10.73
C ALA A 102 -8.15 -9.40 -10.50
N GLU A 103 -7.71 -8.19 -10.18
CA GLU A 103 -6.31 -7.88 -9.87
C GLU A 103 -5.80 -8.63 -8.63
N ARG A 104 -6.60 -8.68 -7.57
CA ARG A 104 -6.27 -9.51 -6.39
C ARG A 104 -6.00 -10.96 -6.77
N ARG A 105 -6.82 -11.53 -7.66
CA ARG A 105 -6.63 -12.91 -8.13
C ARG A 105 -5.30 -13.06 -8.87
N ILE A 106 -5.00 -12.14 -9.77
CA ILE A 106 -3.73 -12.16 -10.52
C ILE A 106 -2.55 -12.12 -9.54
N LEU A 107 -2.57 -11.20 -8.58
CA LEU A 107 -1.50 -11.08 -7.59
C LEU A 107 -1.34 -12.33 -6.72
N LEU A 108 -2.43 -13.00 -6.35
CA LEU A 108 -2.37 -14.28 -5.63
C LEU A 108 -1.74 -15.41 -6.47
N GLU A 109 -1.88 -15.36 -7.80
CA GLU A 109 -1.30 -16.33 -8.72
C GLU A 109 0.17 -16.04 -9.03
N ILE A 110 0.52 -14.77 -9.33
CA ILE A 110 1.88 -14.41 -9.77
C ILE A 110 2.84 -14.08 -8.61
N ALA A 111 2.32 -13.69 -7.45
CA ALA A 111 3.11 -13.30 -6.28
C ALA A 111 2.63 -13.95 -4.97
N PRO A 112 2.45 -15.30 -4.91
CA PRO A 112 1.89 -15.98 -3.74
C PRO A 112 2.77 -15.84 -2.48
N HIS A 113 4.06 -15.55 -2.63
CA HIS A 113 5.00 -15.29 -1.53
C HIS A 113 4.85 -13.87 -0.94
N LEU A 114 4.20 -12.95 -1.63
CA LEU A 114 3.97 -11.57 -1.21
C LEU A 114 2.50 -11.29 -0.86
N VAL A 115 1.56 -11.97 -1.53
CA VAL A 115 0.12 -11.77 -1.35
C VAL A 115 -0.52 -13.07 -0.92
N ARG A 116 -1.21 -13.03 0.21
CA ARG A 116 -1.92 -14.20 0.76
C ARG A 116 -3.37 -13.88 1.07
N LEU A 117 -4.26 -14.87 0.91
CA LEU A 117 -5.63 -14.76 1.39
C LEU A 117 -5.67 -14.89 2.91
N VAL A 118 -6.40 -14.00 3.55
CA VAL A 118 -6.64 -14.02 4.99
C VAL A 118 -8.14 -13.90 5.27
N PRO A 119 -8.65 -14.51 6.35
CA PRO A 119 -10.04 -14.35 6.74
C PRO A 119 -10.29 -12.96 7.30
N PHE A 120 -11.43 -12.37 6.92
CA PHE A 120 -11.98 -11.12 7.44
C PHE A 120 -13.27 -11.44 8.18
N HIS A 121 -13.39 -10.91 9.38
CA HIS A 121 -14.58 -11.04 10.22
C HIS A 121 -15.30 -9.70 10.32
N ILE A 122 -16.60 -9.70 10.04
CA ILE A 122 -17.46 -8.53 10.19
C ILE A 122 -18.42 -8.80 11.34
N PRO A 123 -18.10 -8.37 12.58
CA PRO A 123 -19.00 -8.48 13.71
C PRO A 123 -20.12 -7.43 13.62
N ILE A 124 -21.35 -7.84 13.83
CA ILE A 124 -22.53 -6.97 13.77
C ILE A 124 -23.18 -6.96 15.15
N HIS A 125 -22.99 -5.88 15.87
CA HIS A 125 -23.60 -5.63 17.17
C HIS A 125 -24.99 -4.98 17.02
N ARG A 126 -25.70 -4.86 18.14
CA ARG A 126 -27.05 -4.25 18.17
C ARG A 126 -27.07 -2.79 17.74
N ASP A 127 -26.01 -2.08 18.04
CA ASP A 127 -25.80 -0.64 17.78
C ASP A 127 -25.15 -0.34 16.43
N ALA A 128 -24.83 -1.39 15.63
CA ALA A 128 -24.29 -1.22 14.29
C ALA A 128 -25.29 -0.49 13.37
N SER A 129 -24.78 0.44 12.56
CA SER A 129 -25.60 1.19 11.58
C SER A 129 -26.11 0.29 10.45
N ARG A 130 -25.34 -0.74 10.12
CA ARG A 130 -25.67 -1.68 9.05
C ARG A 130 -26.26 -2.96 9.61
N SER A 131 -27.46 -3.32 9.12
CA SER A 131 -28.10 -4.55 9.52
C SER A 131 -27.38 -5.80 8.99
N ARG A 132 -27.59 -6.94 9.66
CA ARG A 132 -27.06 -8.22 9.17
C ARG A 132 -27.51 -8.56 7.73
N TRP A 133 -28.69 -8.09 7.34
CA TRP A 133 -29.22 -8.35 6.01
C TRP A 133 -28.54 -7.47 4.95
N THR A 134 -28.26 -6.20 5.28
CA THR A 134 -27.48 -5.28 4.43
C THR A 134 -26.09 -5.83 4.17
N ILE A 135 -25.39 -6.27 5.22
CA ILE A 135 -24.03 -6.83 5.07
C ILE A 135 -24.09 -8.13 4.27
N ARG A 136 -25.08 -9.01 4.51
CA ARG A 136 -25.27 -10.24 3.75
C ARG A 136 -25.51 -9.96 2.26
N ALA A 137 -26.35 -8.98 1.94
CA ALA A 137 -26.62 -8.58 0.55
C ALA A 137 -25.35 -8.04 -0.12
N GLY A 138 -24.58 -7.16 0.58
CA GLY A 138 -23.30 -6.66 0.09
C GLY A 138 -22.29 -7.76 -0.16
N LEU A 139 -22.12 -8.71 0.77
CA LEU A 139 -21.23 -9.87 0.60
C LEU A 139 -21.69 -10.82 -0.51
N SER A 140 -23.01 -10.97 -0.72
CA SER A 140 -23.54 -11.76 -1.85
C SER A 140 -23.21 -11.11 -3.18
N LEU A 141 -23.35 -9.78 -3.28
CA LEU A 141 -22.97 -9.03 -4.48
C LEU A 141 -21.45 -9.07 -4.71
N TYR A 142 -20.66 -8.95 -3.62
CA TYR A 142 -19.21 -9.09 -3.69
C TYR A 142 -18.77 -10.47 -4.21
N ALA A 143 -19.42 -11.54 -3.74
CA ALA A 143 -19.18 -12.90 -4.23
C ALA A 143 -19.55 -13.05 -5.71
N LEU A 144 -20.66 -12.45 -6.13
CA LEU A 144 -21.10 -12.45 -7.53
C LEU A 144 -20.09 -11.73 -8.43
N LEU A 145 -19.66 -10.54 -8.05
CA LEU A 145 -18.62 -9.78 -8.76
C LEU A 145 -17.28 -10.53 -8.80
N GLY A 146 -16.96 -11.29 -7.75
CA GLY A 146 -15.84 -12.23 -7.71
C GLY A 146 -16.08 -13.54 -8.49
N ARG A 147 -17.14 -13.60 -9.31
CA ARG A 147 -17.54 -14.78 -10.12
C ARG A 147 -17.79 -16.03 -9.28
N LEU A 148 -18.30 -15.88 -8.05
CA LEU A 148 -18.62 -16.96 -7.09
C LEU A 148 -17.46 -17.93 -6.81
N ARG A 149 -16.22 -17.50 -7.07
CA ARG A 149 -15.02 -18.30 -6.78
C ARG A 149 -14.84 -18.51 -5.28
N SER A 150 -14.17 -19.58 -4.89
CA SER A 150 -13.91 -19.91 -3.48
C SER A 150 -13.25 -18.75 -2.72
N THR A 151 -12.38 -17.98 -3.39
CA THR A 151 -11.68 -16.82 -2.84
C THR A 151 -12.56 -15.58 -2.59
N ALA A 152 -13.79 -15.58 -3.10
CA ALA A 152 -14.76 -14.49 -2.93
C ALA A 152 -16.02 -14.90 -2.14
N ARG A 153 -16.11 -16.17 -1.71
CA ARG A 153 -17.24 -16.67 -0.92
C ARG A 153 -17.19 -16.14 0.51
N PHE A 154 -18.35 -16.11 1.13
CA PHE A 154 -18.49 -15.74 2.54
C PHE A 154 -19.36 -16.77 3.29
N SER A 155 -19.26 -16.74 4.61
CA SER A 155 -20.08 -17.56 5.50
C SER A 155 -20.53 -16.76 6.72
N SER A 156 -21.66 -17.14 7.32
CA SER A 156 -22.03 -16.67 8.64
C SER A 156 -21.47 -17.64 9.67
N LEU A 157 -20.74 -17.14 10.66
CA LEU A 157 -20.18 -17.97 11.72
C LEU A 157 -21.28 -18.36 12.71
N PRO A 158 -21.38 -19.64 13.08
CA PRO A 158 -22.31 -20.09 14.12
C PRO A 158 -21.87 -19.53 15.50
N ARG A 159 -22.84 -19.32 16.40
CA ARG A 159 -22.57 -18.71 17.72
C ARG A 159 -21.52 -19.47 18.53
N ARG A 160 -21.43 -20.77 18.43
CA ARG A 160 -20.43 -21.61 19.13
C ARG A 160 -18.97 -21.28 18.75
N GLU A 161 -18.74 -20.56 17.66
CA GLU A 161 -17.40 -20.13 17.21
C GLU A 161 -17.06 -18.72 17.65
N TRP A 162 -18.00 -17.96 18.25
CA TRP A 162 -17.78 -16.55 18.59
C TRP A 162 -16.80 -16.35 19.75
N ASP A 163 -16.83 -17.24 20.76
CA ASP A 163 -15.93 -17.18 21.92
C ASP A 163 -14.45 -17.40 21.54
N GLY A 164 -14.21 -17.97 20.36
CA GLY A 164 -12.87 -18.19 19.81
C GLY A 164 -12.35 -17.04 18.94
N LEU A 165 -13.02 -15.89 18.89
CA LEU A 165 -12.67 -14.76 18.00
C LEU A 165 -11.74 -13.74 18.70
N ASP A 166 -10.58 -14.19 19.14
CA ASP A 166 -9.47 -13.34 19.63
C ASP A 166 -9.88 -12.33 20.74
N GLY A 167 -10.86 -12.69 21.59
CA GLY A 167 -11.38 -11.80 22.64
C GLY A 167 -12.35 -10.72 22.14
N LEU A 168 -12.95 -10.93 20.96
CA LEU A 168 -14.02 -10.04 20.47
C LEU A 168 -15.18 -9.96 21.48
N ASP A 169 -15.62 -8.73 21.80
CA ASP A 169 -16.82 -8.54 22.63
C ASP A 169 -18.04 -9.18 21.98
N THR A 170 -18.58 -10.19 22.62
CA THR A 170 -19.81 -10.89 22.20
C THR A 170 -21.09 -10.30 22.78
N ALA A 171 -20.99 -9.32 23.71
CA ALA A 171 -22.14 -8.67 24.31
C ALA A 171 -22.92 -7.87 23.25
N GLY A 172 -24.18 -8.28 23.03
CA GLY A 172 -25.01 -7.65 22.00
C GLY A 172 -24.67 -8.01 20.55
N LEU A 173 -23.75 -8.94 20.32
CA LEU A 173 -23.41 -9.45 19.00
C LEU A 173 -24.61 -10.18 18.38
N ARG A 174 -24.95 -9.86 17.14
CA ARG A 174 -26.10 -10.44 16.41
C ARG A 174 -25.69 -11.40 15.31
N ALA A 175 -24.54 -11.13 14.66
CA ALA A 175 -24.00 -11.95 13.60
C ALA A 175 -22.52 -11.70 13.46
N VAL A 176 -21.78 -12.69 12.94
CA VAL A 176 -20.42 -12.52 12.41
C VAL A 176 -20.39 -13.12 11.03
N PHE A 177 -20.01 -12.34 10.05
CA PHE A 177 -19.73 -12.84 8.71
C PHE A 177 -18.22 -13.00 8.53
N ARG A 178 -17.83 -14.08 7.85
CA ARG A 178 -16.44 -14.33 7.44
C ARG A 178 -16.37 -14.38 5.93
N TYR A 179 -15.47 -13.58 5.35
CA TYR A 179 -15.09 -13.63 3.94
C TYR A 179 -13.57 -13.62 3.83
N PHE A 180 -13.03 -13.64 2.63
CA PHE A 180 -11.58 -13.67 2.42
C PHE A 180 -11.15 -12.53 1.52
N ASP A 181 -10.02 -11.91 1.88
CA ASP A 181 -9.37 -10.89 1.06
C ASP A 181 -7.84 -10.99 1.15
N GLY A 182 -7.12 -10.25 0.32
CA GLY A 182 -5.67 -10.33 0.27
C GLY A 182 -4.98 -9.48 1.33
N GLN A 183 -3.91 -10.00 1.90
CA GLN A 183 -2.96 -9.25 2.71
C GLN A 183 -1.57 -9.30 2.06
N THR A 184 -0.83 -8.18 2.14
CA THR A 184 0.52 -8.05 1.58
C THR A 184 1.41 -7.21 2.48
N ASN A 185 2.72 -7.30 2.27
CA ASN A 185 3.65 -6.24 2.63
C ASN A 185 3.76 -5.29 1.42
N ASP A 186 3.08 -4.15 1.48
CA ASP A 186 3.00 -3.17 0.39
C ASP A 186 4.36 -2.68 -0.08
N ALA A 187 5.28 -2.38 0.83
CA ALA A 187 6.64 -1.98 0.48
C ALA A 187 7.42 -3.11 -0.20
N ALA A 188 7.26 -4.36 0.26
CA ALA A 188 7.90 -5.51 -0.36
C ALA A 188 7.33 -5.78 -1.76
N LEU A 189 6.02 -5.68 -1.93
CA LEU A 189 5.36 -5.81 -3.23
C LEU A 189 5.85 -4.73 -4.21
N CYS A 190 5.91 -3.47 -3.78
CA CYS A 190 6.39 -2.36 -4.60
C CYS A 190 7.86 -2.60 -5.05
N ARG A 191 8.74 -3.03 -4.13
CA ARG A 191 10.13 -3.36 -4.47
C ARG A 191 10.24 -4.58 -5.39
N ALA A 192 9.36 -5.56 -5.27
CA ALA A 192 9.34 -6.71 -6.16
C ALA A 192 8.95 -6.32 -7.60
N VAL A 193 7.99 -5.38 -7.76
CA VAL A 193 7.64 -4.83 -9.07
C VAL A 193 8.81 -4.05 -9.68
N LEU A 194 9.52 -3.22 -8.87
CA LEU A 194 10.73 -2.54 -9.32
C LEU A 194 11.81 -3.54 -9.76
N ARG A 195 12.03 -4.58 -8.98
CA ARG A 195 13.01 -5.62 -9.34
C ARG A 195 12.66 -6.30 -10.66
N SER A 196 11.37 -6.65 -10.84
CA SER A 196 10.89 -7.21 -12.11
C SER A 196 11.15 -6.26 -13.29
N ALA A 197 11.00 -4.94 -13.12
CA ALA A 197 11.30 -3.97 -14.15
C ALA A 197 12.81 -3.95 -14.48
N ILE A 198 13.67 -3.99 -13.47
CA ILE A 198 15.13 -4.03 -13.64
C ILE A 198 15.55 -5.33 -14.33
N ASP A 199 15.00 -6.46 -13.95
CA ASP A 199 15.27 -7.76 -14.56
C ASP A 199 14.84 -7.80 -16.05
N LEU A 200 13.88 -6.95 -16.44
CA LEU A 200 13.46 -6.72 -17.83
C LEU A 200 14.32 -5.66 -18.57
N GLY A 201 15.36 -5.12 -17.93
CA GLY A 201 16.30 -4.17 -18.53
C GLY A 201 16.00 -2.69 -18.27
N ALA A 202 15.05 -2.36 -17.39
CA ALA A 202 14.82 -0.97 -16.99
C ALA A 202 15.97 -0.43 -16.14
N LEU A 203 16.20 0.89 -16.25
CA LEU A 203 17.15 1.63 -15.43
C LEU A 203 16.43 2.21 -14.19
N ALA A 204 17.13 2.29 -13.05
CA ALA A 204 16.58 2.92 -11.87
C ALA A 204 17.67 3.61 -11.06
N ASP A 205 17.41 4.85 -10.65
CA ASP A 205 18.25 5.61 -9.74
C ASP A 205 17.49 5.99 -8.48
N ALA A 206 17.90 5.41 -7.35
CA ALA A 206 17.52 5.85 -6.02
C ALA A 206 18.45 6.96 -5.53
N GLY A 207 17.94 7.86 -4.66
CA GLY A 207 18.66 9.04 -4.22
C GLY A 207 18.79 10.13 -5.30
N ALA A 208 17.94 10.07 -6.34
CA ALA A 208 17.92 10.99 -7.47
C ALA A 208 16.73 11.95 -7.36
N GLU A 209 16.98 13.19 -6.96
CA GLU A 209 15.96 14.24 -6.83
C GLU A 209 15.90 15.09 -8.09
N VAL A 210 14.75 15.10 -8.77
CA VAL A 210 14.52 15.93 -9.95
C VAL A 210 14.61 17.39 -9.57
N ALA A 211 15.47 18.14 -10.27
CA ALA A 211 15.69 19.57 -10.06
C ALA A 211 14.93 20.43 -11.07
N ARG A 212 14.94 20.04 -12.35
CA ARG A 212 14.19 20.68 -13.43
C ARG A 212 14.02 19.75 -14.62
N ALA A 213 13.08 20.05 -15.47
CA ALA A 213 12.88 19.37 -16.76
C ALA A 213 12.63 20.44 -17.85
N GLU A 214 13.30 20.29 -18.98
CA GLU A 214 13.24 21.24 -20.08
C GLU A 214 12.83 20.52 -21.36
N ARG A 215 11.98 21.17 -22.17
CA ARG A 215 11.60 20.62 -23.47
C ARG A 215 12.80 20.60 -24.39
N GLU A 216 13.10 19.46 -24.99
CA GLU A 216 14.21 19.28 -25.93
C GLU A 216 13.77 18.45 -27.14
N GLY A 217 13.55 19.14 -28.27
CA GLY A 217 13.01 18.51 -29.47
C GLY A 217 11.63 17.92 -29.25
N ASP A 218 11.48 16.64 -29.52
CA ASP A 218 10.23 15.87 -29.34
C ASP A 218 10.07 15.29 -27.93
N GLY A 219 11.06 15.50 -27.04
CA GLY A 219 11.10 14.95 -25.67
C GLY A 219 11.46 15.98 -24.60
N TRP A 220 12.04 15.50 -23.54
CA TRP A 220 12.43 16.23 -22.35
C TRP A 220 13.86 15.91 -21.93
N ARG A 221 14.62 16.91 -21.52
CA ARG A 221 15.84 16.71 -20.74
C ARG A 221 15.49 16.94 -19.25
N VAL A 222 15.67 15.89 -18.46
CA VAL A 222 15.39 15.91 -17.02
C VAL A 222 16.71 15.98 -16.27
N HIS A 223 16.88 17.02 -15.49
CA HIS A 223 18.04 17.24 -14.62
C HIS A 223 17.70 16.81 -13.19
N PHE A 224 18.61 16.12 -12.55
CA PHE A 224 18.43 15.63 -11.19
C PHE A 224 19.72 15.68 -10.37
N LEU A 225 19.59 15.78 -9.06
CA LEU A 225 20.69 15.73 -8.11
C LEU A 225 20.84 14.32 -7.58
N ARG A 226 22.05 13.77 -7.63
CA ARG A 226 22.40 12.50 -7.01
C ARG A 226 23.74 12.64 -6.29
N GLY A 227 23.73 12.40 -4.95
CA GLY A 227 24.95 12.57 -4.14
C GLY A 227 25.53 13.99 -4.20
N GLY A 228 24.70 15.00 -4.37
CA GLY A 228 25.12 16.42 -4.49
C GLY A 228 25.61 16.82 -5.88
N CYS A 229 25.71 15.89 -6.83
CA CYS A 229 26.13 16.18 -8.22
C CYS A 229 24.90 16.28 -9.14
N GLU A 230 24.89 17.29 -10.01
CA GLU A 230 23.89 17.42 -11.05
C GLU A 230 24.15 16.41 -12.17
N ARG A 231 23.09 15.73 -12.60
CA ARG A 231 23.04 14.72 -13.65
C ARG A 231 21.87 15.01 -14.58
N SER A 232 21.83 14.38 -15.74
CA SER A 232 20.68 14.52 -16.63
C SER A 232 20.44 13.27 -17.47
N ALA A 233 19.20 13.07 -17.89
CA ALA A 233 18.79 12.09 -18.88
C ALA A 233 17.82 12.72 -19.86
N ARG A 234 17.80 12.21 -21.11
CA ARG A 234 16.82 12.57 -22.11
C ARG A 234 15.74 11.49 -22.17
N ALA A 235 14.48 11.90 -22.30
CA ALA A 235 13.36 10.96 -22.51
C ALA A 235 12.35 11.52 -23.50
N ARG A 236 11.79 10.65 -24.35
CA ARG A 236 10.70 11.05 -25.26
C ARG A 236 9.41 11.33 -24.49
N VAL A 237 9.13 10.52 -23.48
CA VAL A 237 7.97 10.68 -22.59
C VAL A 237 8.41 10.69 -21.13
N VAL A 238 7.92 11.63 -20.37
CA VAL A 238 8.06 11.67 -18.90
C VAL A 238 6.73 11.29 -18.25
N VAL A 239 6.78 10.35 -17.30
CA VAL A 239 5.64 9.99 -16.46
C VAL A 239 5.90 10.45 -15.02
N ASN A 240 5.19 11.48 -14.60
CA ASN A 240 5.21 11.95 -13.23
C ASN A 240 4.27 11.10 -12.37
N ALA A 241 4.81 10.18 -11.61
CA ALA A 241 4.13 9.31 -10.66
C ALA A 241 4.58 9.59 -9.21
N SER A 242 4.92 10.83 -8.90
CA SER A 242 5.47 11.25 -7.61
C SER A 242 4.41 11.39 -6.49
N GLY A 243 3.16 10.95 -6.73
CA GLY A 243 2.09 10.89 -5.74
C GLY A 243 1.78 12.26 -5.12
N PRO A 244 1.90 12.44 -3.79
CA PRO A 244 1.60 13.71 -3.13
C PRO A 244 2.41 14.92 -3.62
N TRP A 245 3.51 14.69 -4.32
CA TRP A 245 4.37 15.75 -4.89
C TRP A 245 4.12 16.02 -6.38
N ALA A 246 3.09 15.42 -6.99
CA ALA A 246 2.85 15.47 -8.44
C ALA A 246 2.82 16.91 -8.98
N ASN A 247 2.06 17.80 -8.36
CA ASN A 247 1.99 19.21 -8.81
C ASN A 247 3.29 19.98 -8.59
N ARG A 248 4.06 19.67 -7.52
CA ARG A 248 5.39 20.23 -7.30
C ARG A 248 6.37 19.79 -8.39
N VAL A 249 6.34 18.51 -8.77
CA VAL A 249 7.20 18.00 -9.87
C VAL A 249 6.82 18.64 -11.20
N ASN A 250 5.51 18.81 -11.48
CA ASN A 250 5.05 19.52 -12.69
C ASN A 250 5.57 20.97 -12.76
N SER A 251 5.69 21.68 -11.63
CA SER A 251 6.21 23.06 -11.61
C SER A 251 7.72 23.16 -11.87
N LEU A 252 8.45 22.04 -11.86
CA LEU A 252 9.86 21.96 -12.24
C LEU A 252 10.07 21.84 -13.76
N ALA A 253 9.00 21.62 -14.51
CA ALA A 253 9.06 21.45 -15.97
C ALA A 253 8.82 22.78 -16.71
N SER A 254 9.57 22.99 -17.80
CA SER A 254 9.41 24.12 -18.70
C SER A 254 9.30 23.65 -20.16
N PRO A 255 8.13 23.88 -20.82
CA PRO A 255 6.90 24.48 -20.28
C PRO A 255 6.23 23.60 -19.22
N SER A 256 5.52 24.22 -18.28
CA SER A 256 4.82 23.48 -17.24
C SER A 256 3.65 22.67 -17.84
N PRO A 257 3.57 21.37 -17.57
CA PRO A 257 2.45 20.56 -18.03
C PRO A 257 1.14 20.91 -17.30
N PRO A 258 -0.01 20.49 -17.82
CA PRO A 258 -1.28 20.71 -17.14
C PRO A 258 -1.30 20.07 -15.76
N VAL A 259 -1.96 20.72 -14.82
CA VAL A 259 -2.12 20.25 -13.44
C VAL A 259 -3.60 20.04 -13.11
N ARG A 260 -3.85 19.17 -12.14
CA ARG A 260 -5.17 18.97 -11.55
C ARG A 260 -5.16 19.43 -10.11
N GLU A 261 -6.22 20.11 -9.69
CA GLU A 261 -6.42 20.37 -8.27
C GLU A 261 -6.71 19.08 -7.53
N VAL A 262 -5.95 18.84 -6.48
CA VAL A 262 -6.05 17.66 -5.63
C VAL A 262 -6.06 18.05 -4.17
N ASP A 263 -6.76 17.25 -3.37
CA ASP A 263 -6.65 17.28 -1.93
C ASP A 263 -5.77 16.12 -1.47
N LEU A 264 -4.92 16.39 -0.51
CA LEU A 264 -4.17 15.36 0.19
C LEU A 264 -4.99 14.89 1.39
N VAL A 265 -5.22 13.59 1.49
CA VAL A 265 -5.98 13.00 2.57
C VAL A 265 -5.10 12.06 3.37
N GLY A 266 -4.81 12.44 4.61
CA GLY A 266 -4.05 11.67 5.57
C GLY A 266 -4.87 10.47 6.08
N GLY A 267 -4.20 9.36 6.31
CA GLY A 267 -4.76 8.19 6.97
C GLY A 267 -3.74 7.60 7.95
N THR A 268 -4.11 7.55 9.20
CA THR A 268 -3.27 7.08 10.30
C THR A 268 -3.50 5.60 10.59
N HIS A 269 -2.44 4.91 10.96
CA HIS A 269 -2.45 3.57 11.52
C HIS A 269 -1.66 3.57 12.82
N VAL A 270 -2.03 2.70 13.75
CA VAL A 270 -1.28 2.42 14.98
C VAL A 270 -0.90 0.94 15.04
N GLU A 271 0.24 0.62 15.59
CA GLU A 271 0.63 -0.73 16.02
C GLU A 271 0.55 -0.81 17.53
N ILE A 272 -0.11 -1.85 18.02
CA ILE A 272 -0.26 -2.12 19.45
C ILE A 272 0.21 -3.53 19.77
N GLU A 273 0.56 -3.76 21.03
CA GLU A 273 0.84 -5.10 21.54
C GLU A 273 -0.37 -6.01 21.44
N GLY A 274 -0.13 -7.29 21.19
CA GLY A 274 -1.16 -8.31 21.11
C GLY A 274 -1.11 -9.10 19.81
N GLU A 275 -1.96 -10.10 19.72
CA GLU A 275 -2.02 -10.99 18.57
C GLU A 275 -3.49 -11.28 18.19
N LEU A 276 -3.78 -11.22 16.90
CA LEU A 276 -5.01 -11.72 16.30
C LEU A 276 -4.70 -12.97 15.49
N ARG A 277 -5.26 -14.10 15.89
CA ARG A 277 -4.96 -15.43 15.29
C ARG A 277 -6.00 -15.86 14.27
N ARG A 278 -7.22 -15.33 14.39
CA ARG A 278 -8.34 -15.72 13.53
C ARG A 278 -8.41 -14.94 12.23
N GLY A 279 -7.71 -13.80 12.14
CA GLY A 279 -7.66 -12.97 10.95
C GLY A 279 -7.92 -11.50 11.23
N ILE A 280 -8.45 -10.81 10.23
CA ILE A 280 -8.70 -9.37 10.25
C ILE A 280 -10.14 -9.10 10.69
N TYR A 281 -10.32 -8.11 11.53
CA TYR A 281 -11.64 -7.66 11.94
C TYR A 281 -11.98 -6.32 11.28
N TYR A 282 -13.08 -6.31 10.55
CA TYR A 282 -13.67 -5.14 9.94
C TYR A 282 -14.78 -4.63 10.85
N THR A 283 -14.50 -3.57 11.60
CA THR A 283 -15.38 -3.00 12.62
C THR A 283 -15.89 -1.62 12.23
N GLU A 284 -17.00 -1.21 12.79
CA GLU A 284 -17.60 0.10 12.58
C GLU A 284 -17.30 1.00 13.79
N ALA A 285 -16.66 2.14 13.57
CA ALA A 285 -16.40 3.11 14.63
C ALA A 285 -17.72 3.68 15.17
N PRO A 286 -17.93 3.72 16.50
CA PRO A 286 -19.20 4.19 17.08
C PRO A 286 -19.51 5.66 16.79
N SER A 287 -18.48 6.50 16.69
CA SER A 287 -18.62 7.96 16.57
C SER A 287 -19.07 8.43 15.19
N ASP A 288 -18.53 7.83 14.12
CA ASP A 288 -18.69 8.32 12.76
C ASP A 288 -19.08 7.23 11.74
N ARG A 289 -19.31 6.00 12.23
CA ARG A 289 -19.72 4.84 11.41
C ARG A 289 -18.70 4.40 10.36
N ARG A 290 -17.47 4.89 10.43
CA ARG A 290 -16.39 4.48 9.51
C ARG A 290 -15.90 3.09 9.80
N ALA A 291 -15.41 2.46 8.75
CA ALA A 291 -14.74 1.16 8.84
C ALA A 291 -13.32 1.33 9.38
N VAL A 292 -13.02 0.61 10.46
CA VAL A 292 -11.68 0.47 11.03
C VAL A 292 -11.31 -1.00 11.04
N PHE A 293 -10.10 -1.30 10.63
CA PHE A 293 -9.59 -2.66 10.62
C PHE A 293 -8.66 -2.89 11.81
N SER A 294 -8.82 -4.04 12.47
CA SER A 294 -7.81 -4.61 13.37
C SER A 294 -7.16 -5.78 12.65
N ILE A 295 -5.87 -5.68 12.39
CA ILE A 295 -5.13 -6.50 11.43
C ILE A 295 -3.96 -7.19 12.13
N PRO A 296 -3.81 -8.53 12.04
CA PRO A 296 -2.60 -9.21 12.51
C PRO A 296 -1.41 -8.80 11.63
N TRP A 297 -0.38 -8.26 12.24
CA TRP A 297 0.78 -7.75 11.53
C TRP A 297 2.07 -7.97 12.33
N ARG A 298 2.96 -8.86 11.84
CA ARG A 298 4.31 -9.10 12.41
C ARG A 298 4.31 -9.41 13.92
N GLY A 299 3.35 -10.20 14.39
CA GLY A 299 3.22 -10.53 15.81
C GLY A 299 2.63 -9.40 16.67
N ARG A 300 2.00 -8.42 16.04
CA ARG A 300 1.32 -7.27 16.65
C ARG A 300 -0.06 -7.08 16.04
N ILE A 301 -0.79 -6.12 16.54
CA ILE A 301 -2.07 -5.70 15.97
C ILE A 301 -1.88 -4.30 15.35
N MET A 302 -2.12 -4.20 14.05
CA MET A 302 -2.22 -2.91 13.36
C MET A 302 -3.68 -2.49 13.30
N VAL A 303 -3.99 -1.27 13.74
CA VAL A 303 -5.35 -0.71 13.70
C VAL A 303 -5.39 0.50 12.77
N GLY A 304 -6.36 0.58 11.90
CA GLY A 304 -6.50 1.70 10.95
C GLY A 304 -7.68 1.52 10.00
N THR A 305 -8.05 2.56 9.34
CA THR A 305 -7.35 3.83 9.15
C THR A 305 -8.28 5.01 9.46
N THR A 306 -7.70 6.16 9.77
CA THR A 306 -8.42 7.45 9.81
C THR A 306 -8.50 8.11 8.42
N GLU A 307 -9.22 9.21 8.33
CA GLU A 307 -9.23 10.11 7.17
C GLU A 307 -9.24 11.57 7.62
N ARG A 308 -8.23 12.34 7.21
CA ARG A 308 -8.10 13.76 7.52
C ARG A 308 -7.57 14.51 6.30
N VAL A 309 -8.22 15.61 5.91
CA VAL A 309 -7.65 16.52 4.89
C VAL A 309 -6.36 17.10 5.45
N TYR A 310 -5.34 17.15 4.61
CA TYR A 310 -4.00 17.61 4.96
C TYR A 310 -3.53 18.69 3.96
N ASP A 311 -3.13 19.83 4.47
CA ASP A 311 -2.70 21.00 3.69
C ASP A 311 -1.21 21.34 3.88
N GLY A 312 -0.51 20.55 4.72
CA GLY A 312 0.92 20.76 5.01
C GLY A 312 1.86 20.13 3.99
N ASP A 313 3.16 20.20 4.29
CA ASP A 313 4.19 19.52 3.49
C ASP A 313 4.01 18.00 3.54
N PRO A 314 3.83 17.33 2.38
CA PRO A 314 3.65 15.87 2.33
C PRO A 314 4.77 15.08 3.01
N ALA A 315 5.98 15.64 3.09
CA ALA A 315 7.11 14.99 3.75
C ALA A 315 6.98 14.96 5.29
N ARG A 316 6.10 15.78 5.86
CA ARG A 316 5.93 15.98 7.31
C ARG A 316 4.64 15.39 7.86
N ILE A 317 3.88 14.62 7.06
CA ILE A 317 2.67 13.97 7.56
C ILE A 317 2.99 13.05 8.74
N SER A 318 2.28 13.24 9.82
CA SER A 318 2.37 12.43 11.04
C SER A 318 0.98 12.21 11.64
N PRO A 319 0.79 11.14 12.42
CA PRO A 319 -0.41 10.96 13.23
C PRO A 319 -0.62 12.13 14.20
N THR A 320 -1.88 12.46 14.47
CA THR A 320 -2.23 13.33 15.61
C THR A 320 -2.61 12.49 16.82
N ALA A 321 -2.57 13.07 18.01
CA ALA A 321 -2.97 12.40 19.24
C ALA A 321 -4.44 11.95 19.16
N GLU A 322 -5.31 12.79 18.61
CA GLU A 322 -6.74 12.49 18.43
C GLU A 322 -6.97 11.32 17.49
N GLU A 323 -6.18 11.19 16.42
CA GLU A 323 -6.26 10.05 15.49
C GLU A 323 -5.80 8.75 16.16
N VAL A 324 -4.76 8.81 16.98
CA VAL A 324 -4.26 7.66 17.75
C VAL A 324 -5.31 7.23 18.78
N ASP A 325 -5.84 8.16 19.58
CA ASP A 325 -6.86 7.88 20.60
C ASP A 325 -8.14 7.32 19.98
N TYR A 326 -8.56 7.86 18.83
CA TYR A 326 -9.70 7.36 18.07
C TYR A 326 -9.51 5.88 17.68
N LEU A 327 -8.38 5.52 17.08
CA LEU A 327 -8.12 4.15 16.66
C LEU A 327 -8.03 3.18 17.84
N LEU A 328 -7.35 3.58 18.92
CA LEU A 328 -7.27 2.81 20.16
C LEU A 328 -8.65 2.63 20.80
N GLY A 329 -9.45 3.68 20.81
CA GLY A 329 -10.83 3.65 21.33
C GLY A 329 -11.73 2.70 20.54
N VAL A 330 -11.65 2.73 19.20
CA VAL A 330 -12.38 1.78 18.35
C VAL A 330 -11.93 0.35 18.61
N HIS A 331 -10.64 0.09 18.67
CA HIS A 331 -10.12 -1.26 18.95
C HIS A 331 -10.61 -1.78 20.30
N ARG A 332 -10.44 -1.01 21.37
CA ARG A 332 -10.86 -1.38 22.75
C ARG A 332 -12.37 -1.60 22.89
N ARG A 333 -13.19 -0.90 22.09
CA ARG A 333 -14.65 -1.12 22.05
C ARG A 333 -15.00 -2.55 21.63
N TYR A 334 -14.24 -3.13 20.69
CA TYR A 334 -14.48 -4.47 20.18
C TYR A 334 -13.65 -5.55 20.87
N PHE A 335 -12.52 -5.18 21.47
CA PHE A 335 -11.60 -6.08 22.17
C PHE A 335 -11.29 -5.53 23.57
N PRO A 336 -12.26 -5.60 24.50
CA PRO A 336 -12.16 -4.93 25.81
C PRO A 336 -11.04 -5.49 26.69
N GLU A 337 -10.65 -6.74 26.48
CA GLU A 337 -9.54 -7.38 27.20
C GLU A 337 -8.16 -7.07 26.60
N SER A 338 -8.13 -6.46 25.43
CA SER A 338 -6.87 -6.05 24.79
C SER A 338 -6.25 -4.88 25.56
N ARG A 339 -5.16 -5.14 26.26
CA ARG A 339 -4.36 -4.10 26.94
C ARG A 339 -3.48 -3.30 25.99
N GLY A 340 -3.41 -3.69 24.71
CA GLY A 340 -2.58 -3.22 23.64
C GLY A 340 -1.91 -1.88 23.87
N GLU A 341 -0.68 -1.89 24.39
CA GLU A 341 0.14 -0.68 24.50
C GLU A 341 0.54 -0.21 23.10
N LEU A 342 0.53 1.10 22.89
CA LEU A 342 0.96 1.69 21.63
C LEU A 342 2.45 1.46 21.44
N ILE A 343 2.84 0.82 20.34
CA ILE A 343 4.23 0.56 19.98
C ILE A 343 4.71 1.54 18.93
N ASP A 344 3.88 1.78 17.89
CA ASP A 344 4.22 2.65 16.77
C ASP A 344 2.97 3.25 16.15
N SER A 345 3.15 4.36 15.43
CA SER A 345 2.09 4.98 14.64
C SER A 345 2.66 5.66 13.41
N TRP A 346 1.93 5.62 12.31
CA TRP A 346 2.32 6.32 11.09
C TRP A 346 1.11 6.83 10.33
N ALA A 347 1.34 7.83 9.48
CA ALA A 347 0.34 8.34 8.55
C ALA A 347 0.84 8.27 7.10
N GLY A 348 -0.07 8.02 6.17
CA GLY A 348 0.16 8.08 4.74
C GLY A 348 -0.80 9.05 4.07
N LEU A 349 -0.43 9.57 2.91
CA LEU A 349 -1.25 10.51 2.14
C LEU A 349 -1.86 9.84 0.91
N ARG A 350 -3.15 10.03 0.72
CA ARG A 350 -3.85 9.74 -0.54
C ARG A 350 -3.97 11.03 -1.33
N VAL A 351 -3.81 10.94 -2.64
CA VAL A 351 -4.07 12.04 -3.58
C VAL A 351 -5.48 11.84 -4.15
N LEU A 352 -6.38 12.76 -3.89
CA LEU A 352 -7.74 12.69 -4.38
C LEU A 352 -8.07 13.93 -5.21
N PRO A 353 -8.75 13.79 -6.35
CA PRO A 353 -9.24 14.95 -7.10
C PRO A 353 -10.08 15.84 -6.19
N ARG A 354 -9.83 17.17 -6.25
CA ARG A 354 -10.67 18.13 -5.53
C ARG A 354 -12.08 18.07 -6.07
N ALA A 355 -13.04 17.84 -5.19
CA ALA A 355 -14.46 17.85 -5.49
C ALA A 355 -15.25 18.31 -4.27
N ALA A 356 -16.44 18.85 -4.48
CA ALA A 356 -17.35 19.16 -3.39
C ALA A 356 -17.78 17.87 -2.66
N GLY A 357 -17.98 17.96 -1.36
CA GLY A 357 -18.43 16.86 -0.52
C GLY A 357 -17.33 16.14 0.25
N ASP A 358 -17.72 15.09 0.98
CA ASP A 358 -16.81 14.31 1.83
C ASP A 358 -15.76 13.56 1.00
N ALA A 359 -14.52 13.58 1.46
CA ALA A 359 -13.41 12.83 0.87
C ALA A 359 -13.68 11.32 0.79
N PHE A 360 -14.51 10.81 1.71
CA PHE A 360 -14.90 9.39 1.76
C PHE A 360 -15.70 8.93 0.52
N SER A 361 -16.54 9.79 -0.05
CA SER A 361 -17.39 9.47 -1.21
C SER A 361 -16.74 9.66 -2.57
N ARG A 362 -15.52 10.23 -2.61
CA ARG A 362 -14.84 10.58 -3.86
C ARG A 362 -14.37 9.34 -4.64
N PRO A 363 -14.36 9.40 -5.99
CA PRO A 363 -13.81 8.35 -6.83
C PRO A 363 -12.34 8.05 -6.46
N ARG A 364 -11.97 6.78 -6.56
CA ARG A 364 -10.61 6.28 -6.28
C ARG A 364 -9.90 5.81 -7.56
N GLU A 365 -10.42 6.19 -8.71
CA GLU A 365 -9.83 5.84 -10.00
C GLU A 365 -8.52 6.60 -10.20
N VAL A 366 -7.54 5.92 -10.80
CA VAL A 366 -6.28 6.52 -11.20
C VAL A 366 -6.53 7.42 -12.42
N ILE A 367 -6.02 8.66 -12.37
CA ILE A 367 -6.20 9.64 -13.42
C ILE A 367 -4.85 9.87 -14.11
N PHE A 368 -4.84 9.70 -15.44
CA PHE A 368 -3.71 10.03 -16.29
C PHE A 368 -3.98 11.36 -16.98
N LEU A 369 -3.34 12.44 -16.52
CA LEU A 369 -3.42 13.76 -17.13
C LEU A 369 -2.25 13.92 -18.10
N LYS A 370 -2.58 14.16 -19.38
CA LYS A 370 -1.61 14.26 -20.48
C LYS A 370 -1.45 15.71 -20.90
N ASP A 371 -0.23 16.11 -21.30
CA ASP A 371 0.05 17.41 -21.90
C ASP A 371 -0.56 17.55 -23.30
N ASP A 372 -0.60 16.45 -24.07
CA ASP A 372 -1.28 16.35 -25.35
C ASP A 372 -2.12 15.06 -25.40
N ALA A 373 -3.31 15.14 -25.96
CA ALA A 373 -4.23 14.02 -26.04
C ALA A 373 -3.81 12.92 -27.03
N ARG A 374 -3.11 13.30 -28.13
CA ARG A 374 -2.77 12.42 -29.24
C ARG A 374 -1.32 11.92 -29.16
N ALA A 375 -0.40 12.81 -28.78
CA ALA A 375 1.02 12.53 -28.73
C ALA A 375 1.62 13.03 -27.40
N PRO A 376 1.23 12.40 -26.27
CA PRO A 376 1.68 12.84 -24.97
C PRO A 376 3.20 12.70 -24.83
N SER A 377 3.83 13.77 -24.35
CA SER A 377 5.23 13.78 -23.96
C SER A 377 5.41 13.91 -22.44
N TRP A 378 4.35 14.35 -21.74
CA TRP A 378 4.28 14.38 -20.28
C TRP A 378 2.95 13.83 -19.80
N VAL A 379 3.01 12.88 -18.88
CA VAL A 379 1.83 12.26 -18.26
C VAL A 379 1.95 12.37 -16.76
N THR A 380 0.97 12.97 -16.09
CA THR A 380 0.91 13.01 -14.62
C THR A 380 -0.12 12.00 -14.11
N VAL A 381 0.28 11.21 -13.13
CA VAL A 381 -0.56 10.19 -12.48
C VAL A 381 -1.09 10.73 -11.15
N TYR A 382 -2.42 10.80 -11.02
CA TYR A 382 -3.11 11.22 -9.80
C TYR A 382 -3.95 10.11 -9.21
#